data_762d75f0af914754393c8bc797059e52
#
_entry.id   762d75f0af914754393c8bc797059e52
#
_cell.length_a   1.000
_cell.length_b   1.000
_cell.length_c   1.000
_cell.angle_alpha   90.00
_cell.angle_beta   90.00
_cell.angle_gamma   90.00
#
_symmetry.space_group_name_H-M   'P 1'
#
loop_
_entity.id
_entity.type
_entity.pdbx_description
1 polymer ?
#
loop_
_entity_poly.entity_id
_entity_poly.type
_entity_poly.pdbx_seq_one_letter_code
_entity_poly.pdbx_strand_id
1 'polypeptide(L)'
;MGIAFTNAINHYTEHACRLITTATRYNFGTEKDLHLPALDEERFGEISELLKKADILHFHQLADENTELGPIRTKDFITGKAILHHHHGHPDFRSHPNKYREKYHRLRRRALVSTPDLLKLLPEAVWQPNLVPINAPNYRPRSIETKTRVRVCQAPTRKDLKNTAEFEVVMASLEKKYKNVEGVVIANTRHEECLRIKQACDIHFDHMQGYYGVSSLESLSQGKPVIAGLDEWNIRCIKEFTGAKELPWVIARNRDELEDRLEELIENGSLRNRSGVASRRFMERYWTEQHVLNILMETYKTL
;
A
#
# COMPACT_ATOMS: atom_id res chain seq x y z
N MET A 1 5.32 -1.14 3.66
CA MET A 1 5.52 0.22 3.08
C MET A 1 6.87 0.80 3.49
N GLY A 2 7.19 0.97 4.77
CA GLY A 2 8.50 1.54 5.20
C GLY A 2 9.69 0.86 4.52
N ILE A 3 9.76 -0.49 4.53
CA ILE A 3 10.89 -1.21 3.93
C ILE A 3 11.03 -0.95 2.41
N ALA A 4 9.93 -0.78 1.69
CA ALA A 4 9.99 -0.47 0.26
C ALA A 4 10.62 0.91 0.00
N PHE A 5 10.28 1.93 0.81
CA PHE A 5 10.94 3.24 0.74
C PHE A 5 12.40 3.16 1.17
N THR A 6 12.71 2.44 2.25
CA THR A 6 14.09 2.26 2.72
C THR A 6 14.96 1.65 1.63
N ASN A 7 14.50 0.57 1.00
CA ASN A 7 15.23 -0.10 -0.09
C ASN A 7 15.36 0.82 -1.31
N ALA A 8 14.32 1.57 -1.66
CA ALA A 8 14.36 2.49 -2.79
C ALA A 8 15.33 3.67 -2.55
N ILE A 9 15.31 4.29 -1.36
CA ILE A 9 16.25 5.35 -0.99
C ILE A 9 17.69 4.84 -1.11
N ASN A 10 17.99 3.71 -0.48
CA ASN A 10 19.33 3.13 -0.49
C ASN A 10 19.79 2.68 -1.89
N HIS A 11 18.86 2.36 -2.80
CA HIS A 11 19.19 1.90 -4.15
C HIS A 11 19.32 3.03 -5.17
N TYR A 12 18.44 4.04 -5.09
CA TYR A 12 18.32 5.06 -6.14
C TYR A 12 18.93 6.41 -5.75
N THR A 13 19.46 6.57 -4.53
CA THR A 13 20.02 7.83 -4.03
C THR A 13 21.33 7.60 -3.29
N GLU A 14 22.08 8.70 -3.04
CA GLU A 14 23.28 8.69 -2.21
C GLU A 14 22.97 8.72 -0.70
N HIS A 15 21.69 8.74 -0.30
CA HIS A 15 21.29 8.79 1.09
C HIS A 15 21.23 7.40 1.70
N ALA A 16 21.59 7.30 2.97
CA ALA A 16 21.41 6.08 3.77
C ALA A 16 20.08 6.14 4.53
N CYS A 17 19.28 5.10 4.41
CA CYS A 17 18.02 4.96 5.14
C CYS A 17 17.98 3.65 5.92
N ARG A 18 17.51 3.69 7.14
CA ARG A 18 17.31 2.53 8.00
C ARG A 18 15.88 2.48 8.52
N LEU A 19 15.35 1.31 8.71
CA LEU A 19 13.97 1.11 9.16
C LEU A 19 13.91 0.41 10.51
N ILE A 20 13.35 1.08 11.50
CA ILE A 20 13.02 0.49 12.80
C ILE A 20 11.55 0.09 12.79
N THR A 21 11.24 -1.16 13.15
CA THR A 21 9.86 -1.68 13.15
C THR A 21 9.49 -2.31 14.48
N THR A 22 8.22 -2.16 14.86
CA THR A 22 7.57 -2.90 15.94
C THR A 22 6.81 -4.11 15.40
N ALA A 23 6.39 -5.03 16.25
CA ALA A 23 5.53 -6.13 15.86
C ALA A 23 4.11 -5.62 15.57
N THR A 24 3.67 -5.75 14.33
CA THR A 24 2.30 -5.42 13.92
C THR A 24 1.80 -6.42 12.87
N ARG A 25 0.47 -6.52 12.72
CA ARG A 25 -0.12 -7.33 11.64
C ARG A 25 0.29 -6.87 10.24
N TYR A 26 0.61 -5.58 10.07
CA TYR A 26 0.94 -4.99 8.77
C TYR A 26 2.34 -5.35 8.27
N ASN A 27 3.20 -5.88 9.12
CA ASN A 27 4.55 -6.32 8.76
C ASN A 27 4.76 -7.83 8.90
N PHE A 28 3.67 -8.60 8.97
CA PHE A 28 3.75 -10.06 9.05
C PHE A 28 4.35 -10.66 7.78
N GLY A 29 5.48 -11.32 7.94
CA GLY A 29 6.22 -11.94 6.83
C GLY A 29 6.85 -10.96 5.82
N THR A 30 6.90 -9.66 6.14
CA THR A 30 7.70 -8.71 5.34
C THR A 30 9.16 -8.76 5.76
N GLU A 31 10.04 -8.38 4.83
CA GLU A 31 11.44 -8.08 5.15
C GLU A 31 11.53 -7.03 6.27
N LYS A 32 12.55 -7.15 7.10
CA LYS A 32 12.81 -6.24 8.24
C LYS A 32 14.28 -5.85 8.28
N ASP A 33 14.53 -4.62 8.71
CA ASP A 33 15.87 -4.13 9.03
C ASP A 33 16.09 -4.24 10.55
N LEU A 34 15.75 -3.22 11.33
CA LEU A 34 15.82 -3.26 12.79
C LEU A 34 14.44 -3.56 13.37
N HIS A 35 14.20 -4.81 13.77
CA HIS A 35 12.91 -5.25 14.31
C HIS A 35 12.97 -5.37 15.82
N LEU A 36 12.39 -4.41 16.55
CA LEU A 36 12.52 -4.30 18.01
C LEU A 36 12.34 -5.62 18.78
N PRO A 37 11.34 -6.47 18.48
CA PRO A 37 11.17 -7.73 19.21
C PRO A 37 12.30 -8.76 19.03
N ALA A 38 13.19 -8.55 18.06
CA ALA A 38 14.30 -9.45 17.74
C ALA A 38 15.67 -8.82 18.03
N LEU A 39 15.71 -7.67 18.72
CA LEU A 39 16.97 -6.98 19.04
C LEU A 39 17.49 -7.38 20.40
N ASP A 40 18.80 -7.48 20.50
CA ASP A 40 19.58 -7.58 21.73
C ASP A 40 20.13 -6.21 22.18
N GLU A 41 20.89 -6.19 23.27
CA GLU A 41 21.45 -4.96 23.85
C GLU A 41 22.39 -4.23 22.88
N GLU A 42 23.20 -4.96 22.10
CA GLU A 42 24.14 -4.40 21.13
C GLU A 42 23.39 -3.64 20.03
N ARG A 43 22.32 -4.23 19.52
CA ARG A 43 21.48 -3.63 18.48
C ARG A 43 20.71 -2.41 18.97
N PHE A 44 20.38 -2.30 20.25
CA PHE A 44 19.86 -1.05 20.81
C PHE A 44 20.92 0.06 20.82
N GLY A 45 22.20 -0.28 21.04
CA GLY A 45 23.32 0.63 20.86
C GLY A 45 23.38 1.17 19.42
N GLU A 46 23.24 0.31 18.42
CA GLU A 46 23.16 0.71 17.00
C GLU A 46 22.02 1.71 16.75
N ILE A 47 20.82 1.47 17.29
CA ILE A 47 19.68 2.41 17.16
C ILE A 47 20.03 3.80 17.74
N SER A 48 20.65 3.85 18.91
CA SER A 48 21.06 5.13 19.52
C SER A 48 22.02 5.90 18.63
N GLU A 49 23.01 5.23 18.04
CA GLU A 49 23.97 5.86 17.13
C GLU A 49 23.32 6.32 15.83
N LEU A 50 22.40 5.53 15.27
CA LEU A 50 21.63 5.93 14.10
C LEU A 50 20.76 7.16 14.38
N LEU A 51 20.07 7.20 15.52
CA LEU A 51 19.26 8.34 15.92
C LEU A 51 20.12 9.59 16.14
N LYS A 52 21.32 9.48 16.68
CA LYS A 52 22.26 10.61 16.82
C LYS A 52 22.67 11.19 15.45
N LYS A 53 22.97 10.32 14.48
CA LYS A 53 23.51 10.68 13.17
C LYS A 53 22.43 11.07 12.12
N ALA A 54 21.19 10.64 12.31
CA ALA A 54 20.13 10.91 11.36
C ALA A 54 19.83 12.41 11.21
N ASP A 55 19.69 12.88 9.98
CA ASP A 55 19.23 14.23 9.67
C ASP A 55 17.72 14.34 9.72
N ILE A 56 17.03 13.27 9.31
CA ILE A 56 15.57 13.19 9.19
C ILE A 56 15.02 12.01 10.00
N LEU A 57 14.00 12.25 10.80
CA LEU A 57 13.19 11.22 11.45
C LEU A 57 11.83 11.15 10.74
N HIS A 58 11.58 10.05 10.03
CA HIS A 58 10.36 9.81 9.28
C HIS A 58 9.47 8.78 9.99
N PHE A 59 8.41 9.27 10.64
CA PHE A 59 7.48 8.45 11.41
C PHE A 59 6.32 7.93 10.56
N HIS A 60 6.01 6.66 10.70
CA HIS A 60 4.91 6.03 9.99
C HIS A 60 3.73 5.68 10.92
N GLN A 61 2.52 5.82 10.45
CA GLN A 61 1.27 5.45 11.14
C GLN A 61 1.08 6.23 12.45
N LEU A 62 1.14 5.54 13.59
CA LEU A 62 0.97 6.10 14.92
C LEU A 62 2.30 6.42 15.61
N ALA A 63 3.43 6.05 15.01
CA ALA A 63 4.73 6.42 15.56
C ALA A 63 4.93 7.94 15.52
N ASP A 64 5.54 8.48 16.54
CA ASP A 64 5.84 9.90 16.67
C ASP A 64 7.07 10.13 17.57
N GLU A 65 7.32 11.39 17.89
CA GLU A 65 8.44 11.81 18.72
C GLU A 65 8.45 11.19 20.13
N ASN A 66 7.28 10.71 20.62
CA ASN A 66 7.14 10.06 21.92
C ASN A 66 7.27 8.53 21.85
N THR A 67 7.51 7.98 20.64
CA THR A 67 7.66 6.54 20.46
C THR A 67 8.88 6.05 21.25
N GLU A 68 8.67 5.00 22.03
CA GLU A 68 9.73 4.29 22.73
C GLU A 68 10.24 3.12 21.87
N LEU A 69 11.54 3.03 21.72
CA LEU A 69 12.23 1.99 20.94
C LEU A 69 13.00 1.08 21.92
N GLY A 70 12.27 0.26 22.69
CA GLY A 70 12.82 -0.47 23.80
C GLY A 70 13.27 0.50 24.92
N PRO A 71 14.54 0.51 25.34
CA PRO A 71 15.03 1.43 26.37
C PRO A 71 15.24 2.87 25.85
N ILE A 72 15.09 3.12 24.55
CA ILE A 72 15.42 4.39 23.91
C ILE A 72 14.16 5.24 23.74
N ARG A 73 14.17 6.48 24.20
CA ARG A 73 13.10 7.44 23.99
C ARG A 73 13.44 8.33 22.80
N THR A 74 12.68 8.23 21.73
CA THR A 74 12.94 8.97 20.49
C THR A 74 13.03 10.49 20.71
N LYS A 75 12.24 11.03 21.65
CA LYS A 75 12.24 12.46 21.97
C LYS A 75 13.59 13.01 22.47
N ASP A 76 14.47 12.16 22.96
CA ASP A 76 15.79 12.57 23.45
C ASP A 76 16.76 12.86 22.27
N PHE A 77 16.36 12.55 21.03
CA PHE A 77 17.17 12.65 19.81
C PHE A 77 16.61 13.60 18.75
N ILE A 78 15.51 14.31 18.99
CA ILE A 78 14.84 15.12 17.95
C ILE A 78 15.44 16.51 17.73
N THR A 79 16.27 17.00 18.66
CA THR A 79 16.83 18.35 18.59
C THR A 79 17.70 18.51 17.35
N GLY A 80 17.41 19.55 16.55
CA GLY A 80 18.14 19.86 15.33
C GLY A 80 17.84 18.96 14.14
N LYS A 81 16.83 18.08 14.24
CA LYS A 81 16.46 17.15 13.16
C LYS A 81 15.18 17.56 12.46
N ALA A 82 15.11 17.27 11.17
CA ALA A 82 13.88 17.36 10.42
C ALA A 82 12.94 16.18 10.79
N ILE A 83 11.66 16.46 10.95
CA ILE A 83 10.67 15.48 11.37
C ILE A 83 9.52 15.46 10.39
N LEU A 84 9.21 14.27 9.88
CA LEU A 84 8.15 14.00 8.94
C LEU A 84 7.21 12.90 9.48
N HIS A 85 5.91 13.11 9.36
CA HIS A 85 4.90 12.10 9.70
C HIS A 85 4.23 11.57 8.44
N HIS A 86 3.97 10.26 8.37
CA HIS A 86 3.38 9.61 7.20
C HIS A 86 2.18 8.73 7.59
N HIS A 87 0.99 9.15 7.23
CA HIS A 87 -0.25 8.43 7.52
C HIS A 87 -0.64 7.47 6.39
N HIS A 88 -0.97 6.25 6.80
CA HIS A 88 -1.44 5.19 5.89
C HIS A 88 -2.90 4.80 6.17
N GLY A 89 -3.70 5.73 6.70
CA GLY A 89 -5.12 5.51 6.95
C GLY A 89 -5.44 4.63 8.16
N HIS A 90 -4.62 4.68 9.21
CA HIS A 90 -4.94 4.00 10.48
C HIS A 90 -6.30 4.47 11.02
N PRO A 91 -7.14 3.57 11.61
CA PRO A 91 -8.45 3.95 12.15
C PRO A 91 -8.44 5.13 13.09
N ASP A 92 -7.47 5.24 14.02
CA ASP A 92 -7.35 6.39 14.92
C ASP A 92 -7.17 7.72 14.17
N PHE A 93 -6.31 7.73 13.13
CA PHE A 93 -6.16 8.93 12.30
C PHE A 93 -7.45 9.28 11.54
N ARG A 94 -8.14 8.27 10.97
CA ARG A 94 -9.41 8.48 10.26
C ARG A 94 -10.53 8.99 11.15
N SER A 95 -10.59 8.52 12.40
CA SER A 95 -11.61 8.90 13.38
C SER A 95 -11.33 10.25 14.07
N HIS A 96 -10.06 10.62 14.22
CA HIS A 96 -9.63 11.80 14.98
C HIS A 96 -8.64 12.67 14.19
N PRO A 97 -8.93 13.09 12.95
CA PRO A 97 -7.96 13.82 12.11
C PRO A 97 -7.55 15.17 12.71
N ASN A 98 -8.46 15.88 13.40
CA ASN A 98 -8.16 17.16 14.02
C ASN A 98 -7.06 17.09 15.08
N LYS A 99 -7.00 16.02 15.88
CA LYS A 99 -5.92 15.75 16.84
C LYS A 99 -4.53 15.83 16.18
N TYR A 100 -4.43 15.28 14.97
CA TYR A 100 -3.17 15.26 14.18
C TYR A 100 -2.90 16.61 13.54
N ARG A 101 -3.92 17.28 12.98
CA ARG A 101 -3.79 18.63 12.40
C ARG A 101 -3.29 19.63 13.43
N GLU A 102 -3.92 19.68 14.61
CA GLU A 102 -3.53 20.55 15.72
C GLU A 102 -2.11 20.26 16.20
N LYS A 103 -1.74 18.96 16.33
CA LYS A 103 -0.39 18.55 16.68
C LYS A 103 0.62 19.08 15.68
N TYR A 104 0.40 18.86 14.38
CA TYR A 104 1.35 19.25 13.34
C TYR A 104 1.47 20.75 13.18
N HIS A 105 0.36 21.48 13.28
CA HIS A 105 0.38 22.94 13.30
C HIS A 105 1.18 23.47 14.49
N ARG A 106 0.88 23.01 15.71
CA ARG A 106 1.57 23.44 16.94
C ARG A 106 3.08 23.15 16.90
N LEU A 107 3.46 21.98 16.41
CA LEU A 107 4.86 21.53 16.35
C LEU A 107 5.58 21.93 15.06
N ARG A 108 4.89 22.60 14.14
CA ARG A 108 5.39 22.96 12.80
C ARG A 108 5.96 21.73 12.07
N ARG A 109 5.19 20.60 12.07
CA ARG A 109 5.57 19.36 11.43
C ARG A 109 4.95 19.26 10.04
N ARG A 110 5.70 18.70 9.11
CA ARG A 110 5.15 18.26 7.82
C ARG A 110 4.57 16.87 7.93
N ALA A 111 3.58 16.59 7.09
CA ALA A 111 2.95 15.29 7.02
C ALA A 111 2.78 14.81 5.57
N LEU A 112 2.86 13.49 5.41
CA LEU A 112 2.52 12.77 4.19
C LEU A 112 1.29 11.92 4.42
N VAL A 113 0.55 11.66 3.34
CA VAL A 113 -0.55 10.70 3.31
C VAL A 113 -0.36 9.75 2.13
N SER A 114 -0.66 8.47 2.31
CA SER A 114 -0.38 7.45 1.32
C SER A 114 -1.44 7.28 0.23
N THR A 115 -2.64 7.81 0.45
CA THR A 115 -3.75 7.76 -0.50
C THR A 115 -4.49 9.09 -0.55
N PRO A 116 -5.05 9.50 -1.71
CA PRO A 116 -5.63 10.83 -1.88
C PRO A 116 -6.83 11.14 -0.99
N ASP A 117 -7.59 10.12 -0.58
CA ASP A 117 -8.72 10.29 0.34
C ASP A 117 -8.31 10.89 1.69
N LEU A 118 -7.09 10.61 2.13
CA LEU A 118 -6.53 11.14 3.39
C LEU A 118 -6.22 12.64 3.33
N LEU A 119 -6.06 13.23 2.14
CA LEU A 119 -5.97 14.69 1.98
C LEU A 119 -7.25 15.40 2.40
N LYS A 120 -8.42 14.75 2.30
CA LYS A 120 -9.68 15.30 2.83
C LYS A 120 -9.64 15.45 4.35
N LEU A 121 -8.83 14.62 5.03
CA LEU A 121 -8.67 14.63 6.49
C LEU A 121 -7.49 15.51 6.94
N LEU A 122 -6.47 15.65 6.12
CA LEU A 122 -5.26 16.44 6.37
C LEU A 122 -4.86 17.22 5.10
N PRO A 123 -5.56 18.32 4.77
CA PRO A 123 -5.37 19.05 3.50
C PRO A 123 -3.96 19.63 3.33
N GLU A 124 -3.26 19.89 4.42
CA GLU A 124 -1.90 20.46 4.42
C GLU A 124 -0.81 19.40 4.15
N ALA A 125 -1.17 18.13 4.11
CA ALA A 125 -0.23 17.05 3.82
C ALA A 125 0.08 16.96 2.33
N VAL A 126 1.24 16.38 2.02
CA VAL A 126 1.59 15.97 0.66
C VAL A 126 1.13 14.54 0.43
N TRP A 127 0.48 14.25 -0.70
CA TRP A 127 0.22 12.89 -1.09
C TRP A 127 1.50 12.23 -1.57
N GLN A 128 1.95 11.24 -0.81
CA GLN A 128 3.05 10.35 -1.15
C GLN A 128 2.48 9.00 -1.57
N PRO A 129 2.41 8.69 -2.86
CA PRO A 129 1.90 7.42 -3.34
C PRO A 129 2.65 6.23 -2.73
N ASN A 130 1.93 5.14 -2.49
CA ASN A 130 2.54 3.92 -2.01
C ASN A 130 3.53 3.35 -3.03
N LEU A 131 4.74 3.04 -2.59
CA LEU A 131 5.78 2.45 -3.41
C LEU A 131 5.67 0.92 -3.38
N VAL A 132 5.73 0.30 -4.56
CA VAL A 132 5.84 -1.16 -4.73
C VAL A 132 7.00 -1.48 -5.66
N PRO A 133 7.82 -2.51 -5.36
CA PRO A 133 9.00 -2.86 -6.16
C PRO A 133 8.59 -3.65 -7.40
N ILE A 134 8.07 -2.94 -8.42
CA ILE A 134 7.45 -3.53 -9.61
C ILE A 134 8.34 -4.48 -10.40
N ASN A 135 9.66 -4.37 -10.21
CA ASN A 135 10.65 -5.19 -10.88
C ASN A 135 11.06 -6.44 -10.08
N ALA A 136 10.68 -6.54 -8.82
CA ALA A 136 10.96 -7.73 -8.02
C ALA A 136 10.12 -8.95 -8.50
N PRO A 137 10.63 -10.18 -8.41
CA PRO A 137 9.99 -11.37 -9.00
C PRO A 137 8.53 -11.57 -8.61
N ASN A 138 8.18 -11.35 -7.34
CA ASN A 138 6.83 -11.53 -6.83
C ASN A 138 5.83 -10.44 -7.29
N TYR A 139 6.33 -9.36 -7.92
CA TYR A 139 5.51 -8.26 -8.47
C TYR A 139 5.42 -8.27 -10.01
N ARG A 140 6.09 -9.21 -10.66
CA ARG A 140 6.02 -9.35 -12.11
C ARG A 140 4.85 -10.23 -12.54
N PRO A 141 4.30 -10.03 -13.74
CA PRO A 141 3.41 -10.98 -14.35
C PRO A 141 4.07 -12.36 -14.42
N ARG A 142 3.31 -13.39 -14.10
CA ARG A 142 3.74 -14.77 -14.30
C ARG A 142 3.00 -15.34 -15.51
N SER A 143 3.71 -16.03 -16.38
CA SER A 143 3.09 -16.83 -17.43
C SER A 143 2.17 -17.86 -16.77
N ILE A 144 0.90 -17.83 -17.11
CA ILE A 144 -0.09 -18.76 -16.57
C ILE A 144 -0.27 -19.82 -17.67
N GLU A 145 0.04 -21.08 -17.32
CA GLU A 145 -0.40 -22.21 -18.11
C GLU A 145 -1.93 -22.18 -18.27
N THR A 146 -2.45 -22.71 -19.36
CA THR A 146 -3.89 -22.76 -19.65
C THR A 146 -4.65 -23.33 -18.47
N LYS A 147 -5.31 -22.45 -17.71
CA LYS A 147 -6.09 -22.87 -16.53
C LYS A 147 -7.50 -23.27 -16.95
N THR A 148 -7.98 -24.30 -16.28
CA THR A 148 -9.38 -24.74 -16.40
C THR A 148 -10.33 -23.90 -15.54
N ARG A 149 -9.80 -23.14 -14.56
CA ARG A 149 -10.57 -22.32 -13.62
C ARG A 149 -10.13 -20.86 -13.62
N VAL A 150 -11.11 -19.96 -13.45
CA VAL A 150 -10.88 -18.53 -13.19
C VAL A 150 -10.86 -18.33 -11.67
N ARG A 151 -9.75 -17.85 -11.13
CA ARG A 151 -9.58 -17.58 -9.70
C ARG A 151 -9.68 -16.09 -9.41
N VAL A 152 -10.60 -15.73 -8.55
CA VAL A 152 -10.80 -14.36 -8.08
C VAL A 152 -10.30 -14.26 -6.66
N CYS A 153 -9.37 -13.35 -6.36
CA CYS A 153 -8.84 -13.22 -5.01
C CYS A 153 -9.10 -11.85 -4.38
N GLN A 154 -9.18 -11.87 -3.06
CA GLN A 154 -9.09 -10.71 -2.19
C GLN A 154 -8.04 -10.95 -1.11
N ALA A 155 -7.21 -9.93 -0.78
CA ALA A 155 -6.18 -10.03 0.26
C ALA A 155 -6.40 -8.97 1.36
N PRO A 156 -7.39 -9.16 2.25
CA PRO A 156 -7.71 -8.20 3.29
C PRO A 156 -6.79 -8.34 4.51
N THR A 157 -6.10 -7.27 4.91
CA THR A 157 -5.44 -7.20 6.23
C THR A 157 -6.47 -7.10 7.36
N ARG A 158 -7.59 -6.43 7.10
CA ARG A 158 -8.76 -6.27 7.97
C ARG A 158 -10.03 -6.56 7.16
N LYS A 159 -10.66 -7.72 7.37
CA LYS A 159 -11.88 -8.13 6.66
C LYS A 159 -13.04 -7.15 6.86
N ASP A 160 -13.18 -6.63 8.07
CA ASP A 160 -14.20 -5.66 8.46
C ASP A 160 -14.10 -4.30 7.75
N LEU A 161 -12.93 -3.96 7.20
CA LEU A 161 -12.67 -2.69 6.52
C LEU A 161 -12.50 -2.84 4.99
N LYS A 162 -12.72 -4.03 4.45
CA LYS A 162 -12.37 -4.33 3.05
C LYS A 162 -13.52 -4.94 2.23
N ASN A 163 -14.76 -4.81 2.70
CA ASN A 163 -15.93 -5.39 2.02
C ASN A 163 -15.80 -6.91 1.77
N THR A 164 -15.14 -7.62 2.70
CA THR A 164 -14.89 -9.05 2.50
C THR A 164 -16.18 -9.87 2.59
N ALA A 165 -17.12 -9.47 3.46
CA ALA A 165 -18.40 -10.15 3.55
C ALA A 165 -19.20 -10.04 2.25
N GLU A 166 -19.22 -8.86 1.60
CA GLU A 166 -19.86 -8.64 0.30
C GLU A 166 -19.16 -9.47 -0.79
N PHE A 167 -17.83 -9.51 -0.78
CA PHE A 167 -17.06 -10.33 -1.71
C PHE A 167 -17.39 -11.83 -1.56
N GLU A 168 -17.42 -12.35 -0.34
CA GLU A 168 -17.75 -13.76 -0.06
C GLU A 168 -19.17 -14.10 -0.54
N VAL A 169 -20.16 -13.20 -0.37
CA VAL A 169 -21.53 -13.37 -0.86
C VAL A 169 -21.59 -13.40 -2.40
N VAL A 170 -20.92 -12.45 -3.06
CA VAL A 170 -20.88 -12.39 -4.54
C VAL A 170 -20.18 -13.62 -5.09
N MET A 171 -19.05 -14.03 -4.51
CA MET A 171 -18.35 -15.24 -4.97
C MET A 171 -19.18 -16.49 -4.81
N ALA A 172 -19.92 -16.64 -3.70
CA ALA A 172 -20.82 -17.79 -3.52
C ALA A 172 -21.96 -17.86 -4.56
N SER A 173 -22.43 -16.70 -5.05
CA SER A 173 -23.37 -16.61 -6.18
C SER A 173 -22.71 -17.06 -7.48
N LEU A 174 -21.54 -16.50 -7.79
CA LEU A 174 -20.81 -16.76 -9.03
C LEU A 174 -20.31 -18.20 -9.14
N GLU A 175 -19.87 -18.82 -8.05
CA GLU A 175 -19.44 -20.22 -8.02
C GLU A 175 -20.59 -21.21 -8.26
N LYS A 176 -21.82 -20.85 -7.88
CA LYS A 176 -23.03 -21.63 -8.23
C LYS A 176 -23.36 -21.51 -9.71
N LYS A 177 -23.23 -20.30 -10.26
CA LYS A 177 -23.51 -20.00 -11.69
C LYS A 177 -22.46 -20.59 -12.63
N TYR A 178 -21.18 -20.48 -12.27
CA TYR A 178 -20.04 -20.88 -13.10
C TYR A 178 -19.22 -21.98 -12.45
N LYS A 179 -19.23 -23.20 -13.02
CA LYS A 179 -18.53 -24.38 -12.48
C LYS A 179 -17.01 -24.27 -12.47
N ASN A 180 -16.46 -23.34 -13.23
CA ASN A 180 -15.03 -23.12 -13.39
C ASN A 180 -14.52 -21.85 -12.70
N VAL A 181 -15.24 -21.32 -11.73
CA VAL A 181 -14.86 -20.15 -10.93
C VAL A 181 -14.51 -20.54 -9.51
N GLU A 182 -13.56 -19.85 -8.89
CA GLU A 182 -13.12 -20.06 -7.51
C GLU A 182 -12.80 -18.71 -6.85
N GLY A 183 -13.41 -18.41 -5.70
CA GLY A 183 -13.10 -17.28 -4.84
C GLY A 183 -12.02 -17.62 -3.80
N VAL A 184 -11.04 -16.74 -3.62
CA VAL A 184 -9.92 -16.94 -2.70
C VAL A 184 -9.75 -15.74 -1.78
N VAL A 185 -10.06 -15.89 -0.49
CA VAL A 185 -9.75 -14.88 0.52
C VAL A 185 -8.40 -15.18 1.17
N ILE A 186 -7.41 -14.34 0.90
CA ILE A 186 -6.03 -14.48 1.40
C ILE A 186 -5.92 -13.72 2.73
N ALA A 187 -6.06 -14.40 3.85
CA ALA A 187 -6.01 -13.80 5.18
C ALA A 187 -5.00 -14.54 6.08
N ASN A 188 -4.42 -13.82 7.04
CA ASN A 188 -3.42 -14.37 7.98
C ASN A 188 -2.23 -15.06 7.29
N THR A 189 -1.86 -14.59 6.11
CA THR A 189 -0.84 -15.17 5.25
C THR A 189 0.39 -14.26 5.26
N ARG A 190 1.60 -14.85 5.29
CA ARG A 190 2.85 -14.09 5.16
C ARG A 190 2.85 -13.32 3.85
N HIS A 191 3.39 -12.10 3.85
CA HIS A 191 3.31 -11.20 2.69
C HIS A 191 3.85 -11.83 1.40
N GLU A 192 5.00 -12.50 1.45
CA GLU A 192 5.58 -13.18 0.28
C GLU A 192 4.64 -14.26 -0.28
N GLU A 193 4.03 -15.06 0.59
CA GLU A 193 3.07 -16.08 0.18
C GLU A 193 1.78 -15.46 -0.37
N CYS A 194 1.30 -14.37 0.24
CA CYS A 194 0.18 -13.60 -0.27
C CYS A 194 0.43 -13.14 -1.72
N LEU A 195 1.62 -12.60 -2.01
CA LEU A 195 2.01 -12.21 -3.38
C LEU A 195 2.02 -13.39 -4.35
N ARG A 196 2.51 -14.56 -3.93
CA ARG A 196 2.50 -15.77 -4.76
C ARG A 196 1.09 -16.28 -5.06
N ILE A 197 0.19 -16.27 -4.07
CA ILE A 197 -1.20 -16.64 -4.28
C ILE A 197 -1.89 -15.65 -5.23
N LYS A 198 -1.69 -14.34 -5.05
CA LYS A 198 -2.20 -13.30 -5.95
C LYS A 198 -1.70 -13.47 -7.38
N GLN A 199 -0.41 -13.79 -7.58
CA GLN A 199 0.13 -14.11 -8.92
C GLN A 199 -0.58 -15.31 -9.56
N ALA A 200 -1.00 -16.28 -8.77
CA ALA A 200 -1.70 -17.46 -9.23
C ALA A 200 -3.19 -17.23 -9.50
N CYS A 201 -3.77 -16.10 -9.10
CA CYS A 201 -5.15 -15.70 -9.40
C CYS A 201 -5.26 -14.95 -10.73
N ASP A 202 -6.47 -14.80 -11.24
CA ASP A 202 -6.76 -14.20 -12.55
C ASP A 202 -7.35 -12.80 -12.42
N ILE A 203 -8.10 -12.55 -11.35
CA ILE A 203 -8.76 -11.27 -11.04
C ILE A 203 -8.51 -10.95 -9.57
N HIS A 204 -8.28 -9.68 -9.26
CA HIS A 204 -8.15 -9.22 -7.88
C HIS A 204 -9.25 -8.20 -7.54
N PHE A 205 -9.92 -8.41 -6.40
CA PHE A 205 -10.79 -7.42 -5.78
C PHE A 205 -10.08 -6.78 -4.59
N ASP A 206 -9.99 -5.45 -4.55
CA ASP A 206 -9.42 -4.73 -3.40
C ASP A 206 -10.50 -4.42 -2.35
N HIS A 207 -11.30 -3.39 -2.57
CA HIS A 207 -12.44 -2.99 -1.74
C HIS A 207 -13.24 -1.85 -2.38
N MET A 208 -14.41 -1.51 -1.79
CA MET A 208 -15.31 -0.47 -2.28
C MET A 208 -15.36 0.80 -1.39
N GLN A 209 -14.25 1.14 -0.72
CA GLN A 209 -14.19 2.25 0.25
C GLN A 209 -13.87 3.63 -0.35
N GLY A 210 -13.95 3.78 -1.67
CA GLY A 210 -13.67 5.05 -2.36
C GLY A 210 -12.22 5.28 -2.74
N TYR A 211 -11.26 4.51 -2.21
CA TYR A 211 -9.82 4.62 -2.46
C TYR A 211 -9.24 3.24 -2.81
N TYR A 212 -7.93 3.16 -3.07
CA TYR A 212 -7.23 1.89 -3.33
C TYR A 212 -6.28 1.52 -2.18
N GLY A 213 -6.04 0.23 -1.99
CA GLY A 213 -5.01 -0.28 -1.09
C GLY A 213 -3.70 -0.61 -1.80
N VAL A 214 -2.64 -0.84 -1.03
CA VAL A 214 -1.36 -1.37 -1.57
C VAL A 214 -1.59 -2.67 -2.33
N SER A 215 -2.56 -3.47 -1.89
CA SER A 215 -2.94 -4.73 -2.53
C SER A 215 -3.37 -4.55 -4.00
N SER A 216 -4.03 -3.43 -4.33
CA SER A 216 -4.30 -3.05 -5.73
C SER A 216 -3.00 -2.90 -6.52
N LEU A 217 -2.06 -2.07 -6.03
CA LEU A 217 -0.79 -1.79 -6.74
C LEU A 217 0.04 -3.05 -6.96
N GLU A 218 0.07 -3.93 -5.98
CA GLU A 218 0.72 -5.24 -6.09
C GLU A 218 0.13 -6.08 -7.23
N SER A 219 -1.20 -6.16 -7.30
CA SER A 219 -1.89 -6.93 -8.33
C SER A 219 -1.84 -6.27 -9.72
N LEU A 220 -1.89 -4.94 -9.81
CA LEU A 220 -1.62 -4.21 -11.04
C LEU A 220 -0.20 -4.50 -11.56
N SER A 221 0.79 -4.51 -10.66
CA SER A 221 2.17 -4.86 -11.01
C SER A 221 2.30 -6.28 -11.55
N GLN A 222 1.53 -7.21 -10.98
CA GLN A 222 1.45 -8.60 -11.44
C GLN A 222 0.65 -8.78 -12.74
N GLY A 223 0.17 -7.69 -13.34
CA GLY A 223 -0.58 -7.72 -14.59
C GLY A 223 -1.97 -8.34 -14.43
N LYS A 224 -2.64 -8.10 -13.31
CA LYS A 224 -4.01 -8.58 -13.06
C LYS A 224 -5.03 -7.47 -13.29
N PRO A 225 -6.23 -7.78 -13.80
CA PRO A 225 -7.39 -6.93 -13.62
C PRO A 225 -7.64 -6.70 -12.14
N VAL A 226 -7.81 -5.45 -11.74
CA VAL A 226 -8.07 -5.08 -10.35
C VAL A 226 -9.39 -4.33 -10.27
N ILE A 227 -10.34 -4.86 -9.49
CA ILE A 227 -11.60 -4.20 -9.19
C ILE A 227 -11.44 -3.41 -7.89
N ALA A 228 -11.79 -2.12 -7.91
CA ALA A 228 -11.80 -1.26 -6.72
C ALA A 228 -12.87 -0.17 -6.84
N GLY A 229 -13.40 0.27 -5.70
CA GLY A 229 -14.45 1.30 -5.65
C GLY A 229 -13.90 2.72 -5.57
N LEU A 230 -13.02 3.11 -6.49
CA LEU A 230 -12.47 4.47 -6.49
C LEU A 230 -13.57 5.52 -6.67
N ASP A 231 -13.57 6.55 -5.79
CA ASP A 231 -14.38 7.74 -5.98
C ASP A 231 -13.74 8.72 -6.98
N GLU A 232 -14.51 9.72 -7.41
CA GLU A 232 -14.07 10.70 -8.41
C GLU A 232 -12.88 11.55 -7.91
N TRP A 233 -12.78 11.77 -6.60
CA TRP A 233 -11.65 12.47 -6.01
C TRP A 233 -10.34 11.67 -6.18
N ASN A 234 -10.36 10.39 -5.82
CA ASN A 234 -9.20 9.52 -5.97
C ASN A 234 -8.82 9.36 -7.45
N ILE A 235 -9.81 9.17 -8.34
CA ILE A 235 -9.59 9.08 -9.80
C ILE A 235 -8.88 10.33 -10.30
N ARG A 236 -9.38 11.53 -9.94
CA ARG A 236 -8.78 12.80 -10.35
C ARG A 236 -7.34 12.93 -9.85
N CYS A 237 -7.10 12.75 -8.56
CA CYS A 237 -5.76 12.85 -7.99
C CYS A 237 -4.77 11.88 -8.63
N ILE A 238 -5.19 10.62 -8.89
CA ILE A 238 -4.33 9.64 -9.57
C ILE A 238 -4.02 10.11 -11.00
N LYS A 239 -5.00 10.62 -11.74
CA LYS A 239 -4.79 11.15 -13.10
C LYS A 239 -3.86 12.36 -13.12
N GLU A 240 -4.02 13.28 -12.18
CA GLU A 240 -3.13 14.45 -12.01
C GLU A 240 -1.69 14.03 -11.73
N PHE A 241 -1.50 13.07 -10.83
CA PHE A 241 -0.17 12.54 -10.50
C PHE A 241 0.50 11.84 -11.67
N THR A 242 -0.26 11.01 -12.40
CA THR A 242 0.29 10.14 -13.46
C THR A 242 0.29 10.79 -14.83
N GLY A 243 -0.56 11.78 -15.08
CA GLY A 243 -0.85 12.27 -16.43
C GLY A 243 -1.59 11.26 -17.30
N ALA A 244 -2.05 10.15 -16.75
CA ALA A 244 -2.75 9.10 -17.50
C ALA A 244 -4.18 9.53 -17.84
N LYS A 245 -4.58 9.31 -19.11
CA LYS A 245 -5.95 9.56 -19.57
C LYS A 245 -6.94 8.56 -18.97
N GLU A 246 -6.53 7.30 -18.84
CA GLU A 246 -7.31 6.20 -18.31
C GLU A 246 -6.57 5.50 -17.19
N LEU A 247 -7.30 5.03 -16.21
CA LEU A 247 -6.76 4.27 -15.08
C LEU A 247 -7.04 2.78 -15.30
N PRO A 248 -6.18 1.88 -14.83
CA PRO A 248 -6.31 0.44 -15.05
C PRO A 248 -7.32 -0.24 -14.13
N TRP A 249 -7.83 0.45 -13.12
CA TRP A 249 -8.82 -0.14 -12.21
C TRP A 249 -10.19 -0.29 -12.89
N VAL A 250 -10.78 -1.47 -12.75
CA VAL A 250 -12.20 -1.72 -13.04
C VAL A 250 -13.01 -1.20 -11.84
N ILE A 251 -13.92 -0.26 -12.09
CA ILE A 251 -14.63 0.42 -11.00
C ILE A 251 -15.89 -0.37 -10.60
N ALA A 252 -16.02 -0.65 -9.28
CA ALA A 252 -17.22 -1.15 -8.64
C ALA A 252 -17.37 -0.52 -7.25
N ARG A 253 -18.46 0.22 -7.02
CA ARG A 253 -18.68 1.02 -5.81
C ARG A 253 -19.70 0.41 -4.85
N ASN A 254 -20.38 -0.64 -5.29
CA ASN A 254 -21.35 -1.39 -4.51
C ASN A 254 -21.33 -2.88 -4.91
N ARG A 255 -22.12 -3.69 -4.19
CA ARG A 255 -22.13 -5.15 -4.40
C ARG A 255 -22.62 -5.54 -5.79
N ASP A 256 -23.66 -4.87 -6.30
CA ASP A 256 -24.26 -5.23 -7.59
C ASP A 256 -23.28 -4.91 -8.72
N GLU A 257 -22.63 -3.73 -8.68
CA GLU A 257 -21.53 -3.40 -9.61
C GLU A 257 -20.36 -4.39 -9.49
N LEU A 258 -20.04 -4.86 -8.29
CA LEU A 258 -18.98 -5.86 -8.10
C LEU A 258 -19.33 -7.18 -8.79
N GLU A 259 -20.58 -7.66 -8.64
CA GLU A 259 -21.06 -8.87 -9.29
C GLU A 259 -21.02 -8.73 -10.81
N ASP A 260 -21.54 -7.63 -11.37
CA ASP A 260 -21.52 -7.33 -12.81
C ASP A 260 -20.09 -7.31 -13.37
N ARG A 261 -19.16 -6.61 -12.71
CA ARG A 261 -17.76 -6.52 -13.17
C ARG A 261 -17.03 -7.85 -13.07
N LEU A 262 -17.31 -8.63 -12.05
CA LEU A 262 -16.75 -9.98 -11.94
C LEU A 262 -17.30 -10.89 -13.03
N GLU A 263 -18.61 -10.89 -13.30
CA GLU A 263 -19.21 -11.67 -14.39
C GLU A 263 -18.57 -11.31 -15.75
N GLU A 264 -18.49 -10.02 -16.05
CA GLU A 264 -17.87 -9.53 -17.30
C GLU A 264 -16.43 -10.05 -17.46
N LEU A 265 -15.63 -9.99 -16.41
CA LEU A 265 -14.24 -10.48 -16.43
C LEU A 265 -14.15 -12.01 -16.42
N ILE A 266 -15.09 -12.72 -15.82
CA ILE A 266 -15.14 -14.19 -15.81
C ILE A 266 -15.49 -14.73 -17.19
N GLU A 267 -16.51 -14.17 -17.83
CA GLU A 267 -17.01 -14.63 -19.13
C GLU A 267 -16.07 -14.23 -20.27
N ASN A 268 -15.44 -13.05 -20.19
CA ASN A 268 -14.63 -12.51 -21.26
C ASN A 268 -13.12 -12.61 -20.99
N GLY A 269 -12.53 -13.74 -21.36
CA GLY A 269 -11.08 -13.97 -21.22
C GLY A 269 -10.21 -12.97 -21.97
N SER A 270 -10.67 -12.46 -23.12
CA SER A 270 -9.95 -11.43 -23.90
C SER A 270 -9.95 -10.09 -23.17
N LEU A 271 -11.08 -9.68 -22.57
CA LEU A 271 -11.15 -8.48 -21.74
C LEU A 271 -10.25 -8.61 -20.51
N ARG A 272 -10.34 -9.76 -19.81
CA ARG A 272 -9.48 -10.05 -18.66
C ARG A 272 -7.99 -9.91 -18.99
N ASN A 273 -7.57 -10.46 -20.12
CA ASN A 273 -6.17 -10.35 -20.59
C ASN A 273 -5.78 -8.90 -20.91
N ARG A 274 -6.61 -8.18 -21.69
CA ARG A 274 -6.36 -6.76 -22.02
C ARG A 274 -6.26 -5.89 -20.77
N SER A 275 -7.16 -6.08 -19.80
CA SER A 275 -7.14 -5.36 -18.52
C SER A 275 -5.85 -5.66 -17.73
N GLY A 276 -5.40 -6.92 -17.68
CA GLY A 276 -4.15 -7.29 -17.04
C GLY A 276 -2.92 -6.65 -17.71
N VAL A 277 -2.88 -6.62 -19.05
CA VAL A 277 -1.81 -5.94 -19.80
C VAL A 277 -1.83 -4.43 -19.52
N ALA A 278 -3.01 -3.81 -19.49
CA ALA A 278 -3.16 -2.39 -19.17
C ALA A 278 -2.69 -2.08 -17.73
N SER A 279 -3.01 -2.95 -16.76
CA SER A 279 -2.54 -2.87 -15.39
C SER A 279 -1.01 -2.81 -15.32
N ARG A 280 -0.33 -3.77 -15.93
CA ARG A 280 1.14 -3.83 -15.92
C ARG A 280 1.76 -2.62 -16.60
N ARG A 281 1.27 -2.24 -17.79
CA ARG A 281 1.76 -1.07 -18.54
C ARG A 281 1.60 0.23 -17.74
N PHE A 282 0.49 0.38 -17.02
CA PHE A 282 0.27 1.54 -16.16
C PHE A 282 1.35 1.62 -15.07
N MET A 283 1.65 0.52 -14.38
CA MET A 283 2.67 0.48 -13.35
C MET A 283 4.07 0.78 -13.90
N GLU A 284 4.42 0.20 -15.03
CA GLU A 284 5.71 0.42 -15.69
C GLU A 284 5.90 1.84 -16.19
N ARG A 285 4.84 2.49 -16.62
CA ARG A 285 4.91 3.83 -17.19
C ARG A 285 4.78 4.95 -16.17
N TYR A 286 3.91 4.78 -15.17
CA TYR A 286 3.47 5.87 -14.32
C TYR A 286 3.73 5.65 -12.83
N TRP A 287 4.03 4.41 -12.41
CA TRP A 287 4.16 4.06 -11.00
C TRP A 287 5.48 3.35 -10.70
N THR A 288 6.55 3.76 -11.39
CA THR A 288 7.88 3.20 -11.12
C THR A 288 8.37 3.61 -9.75
N GLU A 289 9.26 2.80 -9.16
CA GLU A 289 9.86 3.09 -7.85
C GLU A 289 10.51 4.47 -7.82
N GLN A 290 11.27 4.81 -8.86
CA GLN A 290 11.95 6.11 -8.95
C GLN A 290 10.97 7.28 -9.06
N HIS A 291 9.89 7.14 -9.86
CA HIS A 291 8.86 8.20 -9.98
C HIS A 291 8.16 8.46 -8.65
N VAL A 292 7.78 7.40 -7.93
CA VAL A 292 7.15 7.51 -6.61
C VAL A 292 8.13 8.04 -5.56
N LEU A 293 9.40 7.60 -5.61
CA LEU A 293 10.44 8.04 -4.68
C LEU A 293 10.76 9.53 -4.83
N ASN A 294 10.72 10.07 -6.05
CA ASN A 294 11.02 11.49 -6.30
C ASN A 294 10.16 12.43 -5.46
N ILE A 295 8.89 12.11 -5.23
CA ILE A 295 8.00 12.93 -4.38
C ILE A 295 8.54 12.99 -2.94
N LEU A 296 8.96 11.84 -2.41
CA LEU A 296 9.55 11.79 -1.07
C LEU A 296 10.84 12.59 -0.99
N MET A 297 11.69 12.46 -2.01
CA MET A 297 12.96 13.19 -2.05
C MET A 297 12.75 14.70 -2.15
N GLU A 298 11.79 15.17 -2.96
CA GLU A 298 11.43 16.59 -3.01
C GLU A 298 10.86 17.07 -1.67
N THR A 299 10.06 16.23 -0.99
CA THR A 299 9.59 16.56 0.35
C THR A 299 10.73 16.69 1.34
N TYR A 300 11.71 15.77 1.33
CA TYR A 300 12.88 15.82 2.21
C TYR A 300 13.72 17.09 2.02
N LYS A 301 13.91 17.55 0.79
CA LYS A 301 14.65 18.80 0.49
C LYS A 301 14.02 20.06 1.10
N THR A 302 12.76 20.00 1.47
CA THR A 302 11.98 21.15 1.94
C THR A 302 11.62 21.09 3.44
N LEU A 303 12.21 20.14 4.19
CA LEU A 303 12.00 19.96 5.64
C LEU A 303 12.80 20.97 6.53
#